data_de644b8736d8a8ba6f5fec2b05fcfe51
#
_entry.id   de644b8736d8a8ba6f5fec2b05fcfe51
#
_cell.length_a   1.000
_cell.length_b   1.000
_cell.length_c   1.000
_cell.angle_alpha   90.00
_cell.angle_beta   90.00
_cell.angle_gamma   90.00
#
_symmetry.space_group_name_H-M   'P 1'
#
loop_
_entity.id
_entity.type
_entity.pdbx_description
1 polymer ?
#
loop_
_entity_poly.entity_id
_entity_poly.type
_entity_poly.pdbx_seq_one_letter_code
_entity_poly.pdbx_strand_id
1 'polypeptide(L)'
;MDIEINPQISLLDQVKIQAQVLVPLLKALRAELGEERANKLVTTALREWYHDTVLRAGALTPGSPKEKWAALTAAGMPRIGADIDIQMLKQAPDAIEFNVTGCRYADCFRAVGEPELGAVLLCEGDDHMAEVGSPEVELTRTQTIMKGGKYCDFRYRMKS
;
A
#
# COMPACT_ATOMS: atom_id res chain seq x y z
N MET A 1 3.35 2.11 20.91
CA MET A 1 4.80 1.83 21.07
C MET A 1 5.40 1.97 19.67
N ASP A 2 6.14 3.06 19.45
CA ASP A 2 6.79 3.30 18.16
C ASP A 2 8.15 2.59 18.18
N ILE A 3 8.27 1.55 17.36
CA ILE A 3 9.54 0.82 17.19
C ILE A 3 10.29 1.53 16.06
N GLU A 4 11.42 2.15 16.39
CA GLU A 4 12.28 2.73 15.37
C GLU A 4 12.85 1.65 14.45
N ILE A 5 12.60 1.82 13.16
CA ILE A 5 13.16 0.94 12.12
C ILE A 5 14.41 1.59 11.55
N ASN A 6 15.50 0.84 11.44
CA ASN A 6 16.71 1.33 10.81
C ASN A 6 16.39 1.84 9.38
N PRO A 7 16.62 3.13 9.08
CA PRO A 7 16.27 3.72 7.78
C PRO A 7 17.06 3.15 6.60
N GLN A 8 18.14 2.41 6.86
CA GLN A 8 18.94 1.73 5.82
C GLN A 8 18.30 0.43 5.31
N ILE A 9 17.31 -0.12 6.04
CA ILE A 9 16.59 -1.30 5.57
C ILE A 9 15.58 -0.86 4.50
N SER A 10 15.69 -1.42 3.29
CA SER A 10 14.76 -1.13 2.20
C SER A 10 13.33 -1.49 2.59
N LEU A 11 12.33 -0.81 2.02
CA LEU A 11 10.93 -1.18 2.28
C LEU A 11 10.65 -2.62 1.83
N LEU A 12 11.23 -3.06 0.72
CA LEU A 12 11.10 -4.43 0.24
C LEU A 12 11.65 -5.46 1.25
N ASP A 13 12.79 -5.17 1.89
CA ASP A 13 13.34 -6.09 2.89
C ASP A 13 12.52 -6.07 4.19
N GLN A 14 11.98 -4.91 4.59
CA GLN A 14 11.02 -4.83 5.69
C GLN A 14 9.79 -5.71 5.42
N VAL A 15 9.24 -5.63 4.23
CA VAL A 15 8.09 -6.44 3.79
C VAL A 15 8.44 -7.94 3.76
N LYS A 16 9.62 -8.32 3.31
CA LYS A 16 10.08 -9.71 3.35
C LYS A 16 10.20 -10.23 4.79
N ILE A 17 10.75 -9.43 5.70
CA ILE A 17 10.85 -9.77 7.13
C ILE A 17 9.45 -9.95 7.73
N GLN A 18 8.52 -9.04 7.44
CA GLN A 18 7.13 -9.16 7.88
C GLN A 18 6.47 -10.44 7.33
N ALA A 19 6.66 -10.75 6.06
CA ALA A 19 6.12 -11.95 5.43
C ALA A 19 6.66 -13.24 6.06
N GLN A 20 7.95 -13.29 6.46
CA GLN A 20 8.55 -14.43 7.15
C GLN A 20 7.85 -14.77 8.48
N VAL A 21 7.24 -13.79 9.15
CA VAL A 21 6.52 -13.98 10.41
C VAL A 21 5.03 -14.17 10.15
N LEU A 22 4.43 -13.34 9.31
CA LEU A 22 2.98 -13.34 9.08
C LEU A 22 2.51 -14.56 8.30
N VAL A 23 3.27 -15.05 7.33
CA VAL A 23 2.87 -16.21 6.52
C VAL A 23 2.77 -17.51 7.35
N PRO A 24 3.77 -17.87 8.17
CA PRO A 24 3.63 -19.03 9.07
C PRO A 24 2.47 -18.88 10.06
N LEU A 25 2.28 -17.68 10.62
CA LEU A 25 1.18 -17.42 11.54
C LEU A 25 -0.17 -17.59 10.85
N LEU A 26 -0.35 -17.04 9.66
CA LEU A 26 -1.57 -17.19 8.86
C LEU A 26 -1.84 -18.67 8.53
N LYS A 27 -0.82 -19.43 8.17
CA LYS A 27 -0.95 -20.88 7.92
C LYS A 27 -1.38 -21.65 9.17
N ALA A 28 -0.84 -21.34 10.33
CA ALA A 28 -1.26 -21.93 11.59
C ALA A 28 -2.72 -21.59 11.93
N LEU A 29 -3.11 -20.32 11.76
CA LEU A 29 -4.50 -19.90 11.96
C LEU A 29 -5.47 -20.59 10.97
N ARG A 30 -5.06 -20.79 9.71
CA ARG A 30 -5.87 -21.55 8.74
C ARG A 30 -6.08 -23.00 9.15
N ALA A 31 -5.07 -23.63 9.73
CA ALA A 31 -5.18 -25.00 10.24
C ALA A 31 -6.17 -25.12 11.40
N GLU A 32 -6.24 -24.13 12.29
CA GLU A 32 -7.12 -24.12 13.46
C GLU A 32 -8.54 -23.62 13.18
N LEU A 33 -8.66 -22.56 12.36
CA LEU A 33 -9.93 -21.83 12.18
C LEU A 33 -10.60 -22.08 10.83
N GLY A 34 -9.92 -22.76 9.91
CA GLY A 34 -10.28 -22.80 8.49
C GLY A 34 -9.82 -21.57 7.72
N GLU A 35 -9.65 -21.73 6.41
CA GLU A 35 -9.02 -20.73 5.53
C GLU A 35 -9.78 -19.40 5.52
N GLU A 36 -11.09 -19.44 5.28
CA GLU A 36 -11.93 -18.24 5.15
C GLU A 36 -11.88 -17.39 6.44
N ARG A 37 -12.09 -18.03 7.59
CA ARG A 37 -12.12 -17.34 8.88
C ARG A 37 -10.77 -16.75 9.26
N ALA A 38 -9.69 -17.51 9.04
CA ALA A 38 -8.33 -17.04 9.31
C ALA A 38 -7.95 -15.86 8.42
N ASN A 39 -8.21 -15.96 7.10
CA ASN A 39 -7.96 -14.88 6.16
C ASN A 39 -8.72 -13.61 6.55
N LYS A 40 -10.02 -13.73 6.82
CA LYS A 40 -10.85 -12.57 7.24
C LYS A 40 -10.32 -11.93 8.51
N LEU A 41 -9.97 -12.71 9.52
CA LEU A 41 -9.45 -12.19 10.79
C LEU A 41 -8.15 -11.41 10.59
N VAL A 42 -7.17 -12.00 9.90
CA VAL A 42 -5.85 -11.40 9.71
C VAL A 42 -5.93 -10.17 8.78
N THR A 43 -6.65 -10.27 7.66
CA THR A 43 -6.75 -9.15 6.73
C THR A 43 -7.54 -7.98 7.32
N THR A 44 -8.58 -8.22 8.12
CA THR A 44 -9.32 -7.16 8.80
C THR A 44 -8.42 -6.43 9.81
N ALA A 45 -7.73 -7.18 10.68
CA ALA A 45 -6.85 -6.58 11.69
C ALA A 45 -5.70 -5.77 11.07
N LEU A 46 -5.09 -6.28 9.99
CA LEU A 46 -4.01 -5.57 9.30
C LEU A 46 -4.52 -4.33 8.55
N ARG A 47 -5.71 -4.41 7.95
CA ARG A 47 -6.34 -3.28 7.27
C ARG A 47 -6.65 -2.15 8.23
N GLU A 48 -7.27 -2.45 9.37
CA GLU A 48 -7.57 -1.48 10.43
C GLU A 48 -6.29 -0.83 10.95
N TRP A 49 -5.29 -1.63 11.28
CA TRP A 49 -3.99 -1.11 11.74
C TRP A 49 -3.34 -0.18 10.71
N TYR A 50 -3.35 -0.54 9.42
CA TYR A 50 -2.70 0.25 8.39
C TYR A 50 -3.47 1.54 8.10
N HIS A 51 -4.78 1.47 8.01
CA HIS A 51 -5.66 2.62 7.89
C HIS A 51 -5.42 3.64 9.01
N ASP A 52 -5.47 3.20 10.28
CA ASP A 52 -5.21 4.06 11.42
C ASP A 52 -3.81 4.69 11.38
N THR A 53 -2.81 3.94 10.93
CA THR A 53 -1.44 4.43 10.80
C THR A 53 -1.35 5.55 9.77
N VAL A 54 -1.96 5.38 8.61
CA VAL A 54 -1.96 6.38 7.52
C VAL A 54 -2.75 7.62 7.91
N LEU A 55 -3.94 7.46 8.49
CA LEU A 55 -4.75 8.60 8.94
C LEU A 55 -4.07 9.40 10.05
N ARG A 56 -3.38 8.72 10.98
CA ARG A 56 -2.58 9.39 12.02
C ARG A 56 -1.44 10.20 11.42
N ALA A 57 -0.72 9.66 10.43
CA ALA A 57 0.30 10.40 9.70
C ALA A 57 -0.30 11.65 9.02
N GLY A 58 -1.47 11.52 8.39
CA GLY A 58 -2.21 12.64 7.82
C GLY A 58 -2.62 13.70 8.84
N ALA A 59 -3.06 13.27 10.03
CA ALA A 59 -3.43 14.19 11.11
C ALA A 59 -2.24 15.01 11.64
N LEU A 60 -1.05 14.41 11.66
CA LEU A 60 0.19 15.06 12.09
C LEU A 60 0.84 15.95 11.01
N THR A 61 0.44 15.78 9.76
CA THR A 61 0.98 16.55 8.63
C THR A 61 0.20 17.87 8.51
N PRO A 62 0.86 19.05 8.48
CA PRO A 62 0.18 20.33 8.31
C PRO A 62 -0.30 20.54 6.88
N GLY A 63 -1.28 21.44 6.70
CA GLY A 63 -1.78 21.87 5.40
C GLY A 63 -3.20 21.38 5.07
N SER A 64 -3.66 21.71 3.86
CA SER A 64 -4.91 21.21 3.30
C SER A 64 -4.85 19.70 3.03
N PRO A 65 -5.96 19.01 2.82
CA PRO A 65 -5.95 17.60 2.47
C PRO A 65 -5.01 17.26 1.30
N LYS A 66 -5.05 18.04 0.24
CA LYS A 66 -4.17 17.90 -0.94
C LYS A 66 -2.69 18.07 -0.59
N GLU A 67 -2.38 19.07 0.24
CA GLU A 67 -1.00 19.32 0.69
C GLU A 67 -0.47 18.19 1.57
N LYS A 68 -1.29 17.66 2.48
CA LYS A 68 -0.97 16.50 3.31
C LYS A 68 -0.68 15.26 2.46
N TRP A 69 -1.58 14.96 1.52
CA TRP A 69 -1.41 13.86 0.56
C TRP A 69 -0.10 14.01 -0.23
N ALA A 70 0.17 15.20 -0.77
CA ALA A 70 1.37 15.46 -1.55
C ALA A 70 2.64 15.30 -0.71
N ALA A 71 2.66 15.81 0.53
CA ALA A 71 3.80 15.70 1.43
C ALA A 71 4.10 14.25 1.81
N LEU A 72 3.08 13.47 2.18
CA LEU A 72 3.23 12.06 2.54
C LEU A 72 3.63 11.20 1.33
N THR A 73 3.06 11.45 0.16
CA THR A 73 3.43 10.78 -1.09
C THR A 73 4.89 11.08 -1.45
N ALA A 74 5.31 12.33 -1.39
CA ALA A 74 6.70 12.73 -1.65
C ALA A 74 7.69 12.09 -0.67
N ALA A 75 7.32 11.93 0.60
CA ALA A 75 8.14 11.25 1.61
C ALA A 75 8.22 9.73 1.39
N GLY A 76 7.15 9.10 0.88
CA GLY A 76 7.09 7.66 0.63
C GLY A 76 7.77 7.21 -0.68
N MET A 77 7.67 8.00 -1.73
CA MET A 77 8.16 7.65 -3.08
C MET A 77 9.63 7.22 -3.15
N PRO A 78 10.60 7.86 -2.45
CA PRO A 78 11.98 7.41 -2.49
C PRO A 78 12.18 5.99 -1.94
N ARG A 79 11.31 5.54 -1.04
CA ARG A 79 11.37 4.20 -0.43
C ARG A 79 10.72 3.13 -1.31
N ILE A 80 9.71 3.50 -2.08
CA ILE A 80 8.90 2.59 -2.90
C ILE A 80 9.45 2.52 -4.32
N GLY A 81 9.90 3.66 -4.87
CA GLY A 81 10.19 3.83 -6.29
C GLY A 81 11.31 2.96 -6.84
N ALA A 82 12.25 2.51 -6.00
CA ALA A 82 13.31 1.58 -6.42
C ALA A 82 12.79 0.16 -6.72
N ASP A 83 11.60 -0.19 -6.23
CA ASP A 83 11.03 -1.54 -6.28
C ASP A 83 9.78 -1.65 -7.18
N ILE A 84 9.47 -0.59 -7.94
CA ILE A 84 8.37 -0.54 -8.90
C ILE A 84 8.82 0.12 -10.22
N ASP A 85 8.28 -0.33 -11.33
CA ASP A 85 8.47 0.29 -12.64
C ASP A 85 7.25 1.17 -12.96
N ILE A 86 7.47 2.47 -13.16
CA ILE A 86 6.39 3.44 -13.40
C ILE A 86 6.41 3.90 -14.85
N GLN A 87 5.25 3.81 -15.49
CA GLN A 87 4.95 4.44 -16.78
C GLN A 87 4.02 5.63 -16.56
N MET A 88 4.57 6.85 -16.63
CA MET A 88 3.78 8.08 -16.52
C MET A 88 2.92 8.26 -17.78
N LEU A 89 1.63 8.53 -17.62
CA LEU A 89 0.67 8.75 -18.69
C LEU A 89 0.24 10.23 -18.76
N LYS A 90 -0.01 10.86 -17.61
CA LYS A 90 -0.41 12.25 -17.50
C LYS A 90 0.14 12.86 -16.21
N GLN A 91 0.67 14.08 -16.33
CA GLN A 91 1.05 14.90 -15.18
C GLN A 91 0.58 16.33 -15.42
N ALA A 92 -0.47 16.74 -14.70
CA ALA A 92 -1.08 18.05 -14.82
C ALA A 92 -1.52 18.54 -13.42
N PRO A 93 -1.79 19.84 -13.22
CA PRO A 93 -2.21 20.37 -11.92
C PRO A 93 -3.50 19.74 -11.37
N ASP A 94 -4.36 19.25 -12.26
CA ASP A 94 -5.67 18.64 -11.97
C ASP A 94 -5.67 17.12 -12.00
N ALA A 95 -4.58 16.48 -12.52
CA ALA A 95 -4.55 15.02 -12.65
C ALA A 95 -3.14 14.46 -12.72
N ILE A 96 -2.93 13.31 -12.04
CA ILE A 96 -1.74 12.48 -12.16
C ILE A 96 -2.18 11.08 -12.54
N GLU A 97 -1.73 10.60 -13.70
CA GLU A 97 -2.08 9.26 -14.19
C GLU A 97 -0.81 8.48 -14.53
N PHE A 98 -0.68 7.30 -14.00
CA PHE A 98 0.43 6.40 -14.32
C PHE A 98 0.03 4.94 -14.18
N ASN A 99 0.79 4.08 -14.80
CA ASN A 99 0.74 2.66 -14.59
C ASN A 99 2.01 2.20 -13.86
N VAL A 100 1.86 1.32 -12.89
CA VAL A 100 2.96 0.49 -12.38
C VAL A 100 2.98 -0.78 -13.21
N THR A 101 4.04 -0.98 -13.97
CA THR A 101 4.18 -2.09 -14.93
C THR A 101 5.05 -3.23 -14.40
N GLY A 102 5.81 -3.00 -13.33
CA GLY A 102 6.57 -4.00 -12.59
C GLY A 102 6.49 -3.70 -11.09
N CYS A 103 6.40 -4.75 -10.25
CA CYS A 103 6.27 -4.60 -8.80
C CYS A 103 6.94 -5.76 -8.07
N ARG A 104 8.13 -5.50 -7.48
CA ARG A 104 8.88 -6.52 -6.72
C ARG A 104 8.16 -6.98 -5.46
N TYR A 105 7.32 -6.13 -4.88
CA TYR A 105 6.46 -6.52 -3.76
C TYR A 105 5.44 -7.60 -4.17
N ALA A 106 4.81 -7.42 -5.33
CA ALA A 106 3.88 -8.41 -5.87
C ALA A 106 4.59 -9.73 -6.18
N ASP A 107 5.80 -9.68 -6.74
CA ASP A 107 6.61 -10.86 -7.00
C ASP A 107 6.91 -11.61 -5.71
N CYS A 108 7.27 -10.89 -4.62
CA CYS A 108 7.53 -11.47 -3.31
C CYS A 108 6.31 -12.22 -2.75
N PHE A 109 5.14 -11.56 -2.67
CA PHE A 109 3.95 -12.17 -2.09
C PHE A 109 3.35 -13.28 -2.97
N ARG A 110 3.45 -13.17 -4.28
CA ARG A 110 3.05 -14.24 -5.22
C ARG A 110 3.95 -15.46 -5.10
N ALA A 111 5.26 -15.26 -4.92
CA ALA A 111 6.21 -16.36 -4.72
C ALA A 111 5.94 -17.16 -3.43
N VAL A 112 5.45 -16.52 -2.38
CA VAL A 112 5.07 -17.21 -1.12
C VAL A 112 3.62 -17.68 -1.12
N GLY A 113 2.85 -17.43 -2.18
CA GLY A 113 1.46 -17.86 -2.33
C GLY A 113 0.44 -17.03 -1.55
N GLU A 114 0.79 -15.78 -1.13
CA GLU A 114 -0.04 -14.95 -0.27
C GLU A 114 -0.31 -13.54 -0.87
N PRO A 115 -0.83 -13.45 -2.12
CA PRO A 115 -1.08 -12.15 -2.75
C PRO A 115 -2.14 -11.32 -2.03
N GLU A 116 -3.11 -11.93 -1.35
CA GLU A 116 -4.11 -11.21 -0.57
C GLU A 116 -3.49 -10.50 0.63
N LEU A 117 -2.56 -11.16 1.33
CA LEU A 117 -1.80 -10.55 2.42
C LEU A 117 -0.98 -9.36 1.91
N GLY A 118 -0.33 -9.52 0.75
CA GLY A 118 0.41 -8.44 0.10
C GLY A 118 -0.48 -7.27 -0.32
N ALA A 119 -1.69 -7.53 -0.78
CA ALA A 119 -2.64 -6.49 -1.14
C ALA A 119 -3.01 -5.61 0.06
N VAL A 120 -3.30 -6.23 1.22
CA VAL A 120 -3.63 -5.50 2.45
C VAL A 120 -2.44 -4.70 2.98
N LEU A 121 -1.26 -5.30 3.02
CA LEU A 121 -0.07 -4.66 3.58
C LEU A 121 0.51 -3.52 2.74
N LEU A 122 0.23 -3.51 1.43
CA LEU A 122 0.86 -2.59 0.50
C LEU A 122 -0.14 -1.84 -0.38
N CYS A 123 -0.95 -2.59 -1.17
CA CYS A 123 -1.77 -1.96 -2.20
C CYS A 123 -2.92 -1.12 -1.61
N GLU A 124 -3.53 -1.55 -0.51
CA GLU A 124 -4.62 -0.79 0.13
C GLU A 124 -4.12 0.52 0.79
N GLY A 125 -2.81 0.63 1.06
CA GLY A 125 -2.21 1.87 1.53
C GLY A 125 -2.37 3.05 0.58
N ASP A 126 -2.43 2.80 -0.72
CA ASP A 126 -2.66 3.86 -1.71
C ASP A 126 -4.06 4.45 -1.59
N ASP A 127 -5.06 3.61 -1.29
CA ASP A 127 -6.45 4.02 -1.10
C ASP A 127 -6.59 4.82 0.21
N HIS A 128 -5.93 4.37 1.30
CA HIS A 128 -5.88 5.10 2.57
C HIS A 128 -5.14 6.44 2.43
N MET A 129 -4.09 6.48 1.61
CA MET A 129 -3.38 7.72 1.32
C MET A 129 -4.26 8.72 0.55
N ALA A 130 -5.05 8.24 -0.41
CA ALA A 130 -6.01 9.09 -1.13
C ALA A 130 -7.10 9.63 -0.17
N GLU A 131 -7.49 8.85 0.83
CA GLU A 131 -8.43 9.27 1.88
C GLU A 131 -7.89 10.44 2.70
N VAL A 132 -6.59 10.47 3.03
CA VAL A 132 -5.94 11.64 3.66
C VAL A 132 -6.09 12.90 2.81
N GLY A 133 -6.06 12.76 1.50
CA GLY A 133 -6.25 13.86 0.55
C GLY A 133 -7.70 14.25 0.28
N SER A 134 -8.67 13.47 0.79
CA SER A 134 -10.11 13.70 0.53
C SER A 134 -10.61 14.98 1.22
N PRO A 135 -11.53 15.74 0.60
CA PRO A 135 -12.15 15.54 -0.73
C PRO A 135 -11.38 16.13 -1.93
N GLU A 136 -10.20 16.70 -1.69
CA GLU A 136 -9.41 17.41 -2.72
C GLU A 136 -8.66 16.45 -3.65
N VAL A 137 -8.42 15.21 -3.22
CA VAL A 137 -7.75 14.16 -4.00
C VAL A 137 -8.66 12.94 -4.10
N GLU A 138 -8.85 12.44 -5.30
CA GLU A 138 -9.57 11.19 -5.58
C GLU A 138 -8.67 10.24 -6.35
N LEU A 139 -8.61 8.97 -5.91
CA LEU A 139 -7.94 7.88 -6.61
C LEU A 139 -8.98 6.96 -7.24
N THR A 140 -8.80 6.66 -8.52
CA THR A 140 -9.45 5.53 -9.18
C THR A 140 -8.39 4.52 -9.57
N ARG A 141 -8.62 3.24 -9.21
CA ARG A 141 -7.76 2.12 -9.55
C ARG A 141 -8.62 0.88 -9.78
N THR A 142 -8.54 0.26 -10.95
CA THR A 142 -9.38 -0.87 -11.33
C THR A 142 -8.68 -2.21 -11.26
N GLN A 143 -7.33 -2.21 -11.29
CA GLN A 143 -6.54 -3.43 -11.22
C GLN A 143 -5.20 -3.20 -10.52
N THR A 144 -4.63 -4.27 -9.97
CA THR A 144 -3.28 -4.28 -9.41
C THR A 144 -2.53 -5.54 -9.85
N ILE A 145 -1.20 -5.43 -10.01
CA ILE A 145 -0.33 -6.58 -10.29
C ILE A 145 -0.46 -7.62 -9.18
N MET A 146 -0.56 -7.20 -7.93
CA MET A 146 -0.71 -8.09 -6.76
C MET A 146 -1.91 -9.03 -6.90
N LYS A 147 -3.03 -8.54 -7.43
CA LYS A 147 -4.27 -9.30 -7.66
C LYS A 147 -4.35 -9.91 -9.07
N GLY A 148 -3.22 -10.01 -9.80
CA GLY A 148 -3.15 -10.66 -11.10
C GLY A 148 -3.41 -9.75 -12.30
N GLY A 149 -3.59 -8.46 -12.11
CA GLY A 149 -3.66 -7.48 -13.20
C GLY A 149 -2.34 -7.36 -13.96
N LYS A 150 -2.40 -6.90 -15.20
CA LYS A 150 -1.21 -6.68 -16.04
C LYS A 150 -0.35 -5.51 -15.55
N TYR A 151 -0.97 -4.53 -14.91
CA TYR A 151 -0.37 -3.34 -14.31
C TYR A 151 -1.29 -2.82 -13.21
N CYS A 152 -0.79 -1.90 -12.38
CA CYS A 152 -1.66 -1.13 -11.49
C CYS A 152 -1.99 0.20 -12.16
N ASP A 153 -3.27 0.55 -12.28
CA ASP A 153 -3.73 1.77 -12.93
C ASP A 153 -4.03 2.86 -11.89
N PHE A 154 -3.11 3.77 -11.71
CA PHE A 154 -3.30 4.91 -10.82
C PHE A 154 -3.85 6.12 -11.59
N ARG A 155 -5.00 6.61 -11.18
CA ARG A 155 -5.69 7.76 -11.76
C ARG A 155 -6.11 8.71 -10.65
N TYR A 156 -5.23 9.64 -10.33
CA TYR A 156 -5.52 10.69 -9.36
C TYR A 156 -6.21 11.88 -10.05
N ARG A 157 -7.22 12.42 -9.40
CA ARG A 157 -7.88 13.68 -9.74
C ARG A 157 -7.74 14.64 -8.58
N MET A 158 -7.31 15.89 -8.89
CA MET A 158 -7.14 16.97 -7.92
C MET A 158 -8.29 17.96 -8.11
N LYS A 159 -9.09 18.13 -7.08
CA LYS A 159 -10.14 19.17 -7.07
C LYS A 159 -9.56 20.50 -6.58
N SER A 160 -10.10 21.57 -7.11
CA SER A 160 -9.80 22.96 -6.71
C SER A 160 -10.50 23.27 -5.40
#